data_51a97938befd5435faf857934f805b85
#
_entry.id   51a97938befd5435faf857934f805b85
#
_cell.length_a   1.000
_cell.length_b   1.000
_cell.length_c   1.000
_cell.angle_alpha   90.00
_cell.angle_beta   90.00
_cell.angle_gamma   90.00
#
_symmetry.space_group_name_H-M   'P 1'
#
loop_
_entity.id
_entity.type
_entity.pdbx_description
1 polymer ?
#
loop_
_entity_poly.entity_id
_entity_poly.type
_entity_poly.pdbx_seq_one_letter_code
_entity_poly.pdbx_strand_id
1 'polypeptide(L)'
;MPYLGTVQELLEAKEGEHVQFKEAKNRFDFGEAAKCCCALANNGGGKLVFGITDKRPRSVVGSAAFDQPERTRMGLIEKLQINIDFQLFNHEGKRVLVFDVKSRPIGLPVQYDGVAWI
;
A
#
# COMPACT_ATOMS: atom_id res chain seq x y z
N MET A 1 16.22 -9.74 -5.69
CA MET A 1 15.70 -9.26 -5.53
C MET A 1 14.83 -9.31 -5.05
N PRO A 2 14.67 -9.22 -4.99
CA PRO A 2 13.93 -9.26 -4.41
C PRO A 2 12.92 -8.91 -4.08
N TYR A 3 12.40 -9.01 -3.81
CA TYR A 3 11.54 -8.42 -3.10
C TYR A 3 10.27 -8.63 -3.72
N LEU A 4 9.44 -7.80 -3.78
CA LEU A 4 8.21 -7.94 -4.20
C LEU A 4 8.09 -8.58 -5.39
N GLY A 5 8.97 -8.88 -5.95
CA GLY A 5 8.95 -9.55 -7.13
C GLY A 5 8.25 -8.79 -8.19
N THR A 6 7.17 -9.27 -8.68
CA THR A 6 6.60 -8.80 -9.92
C THR A 6 5.13 -8.48 -9.78
N VAL A 7 4.58 -7.78 -10.78
CA VAL A 7 3.14 -7.55 -10.87
C VAL A 7 2.40 -8.88 -10.90
N GLN A 8 2.98 -9.89 -11.55
CA GLN A 8 2.36 -11.20 -11.63
C GLN A 8 2.14 -11.80 -10.23
N GLU A 9 3.11 -11.65 -9.35
CA GLU A 9 2.97 -12.14 -7.99
C GLU A 9 1.85 -11.42 -7.25
N LEU A 10 1.71 -10.11 -7.48
CA LEU A 10 0.63 -9.34 -6.89
C LEU A 10 -0.72 -9.80 -7.40
N LEU A 11 -0.83 -10.07 -8.70
CA LEU A 11 -2.09 -10.53 -9.27
C LEU A 11 -2.52 -11.88 -8.68
N GLU A 12 -1.57 -12.70 -8.31
CA GLU A 12 -1.85 -14.03 -7.77
C GLU A 12 -1.92 -14.07 -6.25
N ALA A 13 -1.63 -12.97 -5.59
CA ALA A 13 -1.60 -12.94 -4.13
C ALA A 13 -2.96 -13.29 -3.54
N LYS A 14 -2.93 -14.04 -2.45
CA LYS A 14 -4.17 -14.39 -1.77
C LYS A 14 -4.67 -13.20 -0.99
N GLU A 15 -5.98 -13.06 -0.90
CA GLU A 15 -6.56 -12.03 -0.10
C GLU A 15 -6.21 -12.28 1.36
N GLY A 16 -6.06 -11.22 2.12
CA GLY A 16 -5.75 -11.34 3.54
C GLY A 16 -5.42 -10.00 4.14
N GLU A 17 -4.97 -10.05 5.38
CA GLU A 17 -4.68 -8.84 6.14
C GLU A 17 -3.36 -8.21 5.78
N HIS A 18 -2.60 -8.81 4.88
CA HIS A 18 -1.28 -8.32 4.53
C HIS A 18 -1.17 -7.71 3.13
N VAL A 19 -2.25 -7.70 2.37
CA VAL A 19 -2.25 -7.07 1.04
C VAL A 19 -3.62 -6.44 0.80
N GLN A 20 -3.63 -5.16 0.45
CA GLN A 20 -4.85 -4.45 0.10
C GLN A 20 -4.70 -3.88 -1.30
N PHE A 21 -5.73 -4.02 -2.12
CA PHE A 21 -5.75 -3.57 -3.51
C PHE A 21 -6.75 -2.44 -3.68
N LYS A 22 -6.32 -1.36 -4.35
CA LYS A 22 -7.18 -0.23 -4.67
C LYS A 22 -7.02 0.11 -6.15
N GLU A 23 -8.14 0.30 -6.86
CA GLU A 23 -8.02 0.68 -8.26
C GLU A 23 -7.49 2.10 -8.37
N ALA A 24 -8.16 3.05 -7.71
CA ALA A 24 -7.70 4.43 -7.62
C ALA A 24 -7.15 4.97 -8.94
N LYS A 25 -7.92 4.85 -10.01
CA LYS A 25 -7.43 5.20 -11.35
C LYS A 25 -6.88 6.61 -11.45
N ASN A 26 -7.54 7.59 -10.84
CA ASN A 26 -7.13 8.98 -10.96
C ASN A 26 -6.43 9.50 -9.71
N ARG A 27 -6.95 9.22 -8.55
CA ARG A 27 -6.39 9.72 -7.29
C ARG A 27 -6.92 8.89 -6.13
N PHE A 28 -6.30 9.09 -4.97
CA PHE A 28 -6.72 8.44 -3.73
C PHE A 28 -6.44 9.40 -2.58
N ASP A 29 -7.30 9.43 -1.59
CA ASP A 29 -7.16 10.33 -0.46
C ASP A 29 -6.00 9.93 0.45
N PHE A 30 -5.16 10.88 0.82
CA PHE A 30 -4.01 10.61 1.69
C PHE A 30 -4.45 10.03 3.04
N GLY A 31 -5.50 10.60 3.63
CA GLY A 31 -6.00 10.12 4.93
C GLY A 31 -6.45 8.67 4.86
N GLU A 32 -7.11 8.27 3.77
CA GLU A 32 -7.52 6.88 3.59
C GLU A 32 -6.30 5.97 3.41
N ALA A 33 -5.28 6.44 2.69
CA ALA A 33 -4.05 5.67 2.54
C ALA A 33 -3.36 5.49 3.89
N ALA A 34 -3.36 6.54 4.73
CA ALA A 34 -2.77 6.48 6.06
C ALA A 34 -3.50 5.46 6.94
N LYS A 35 -4.83 5.42 6.87
CA LYS A 35 -5.61 4.44 7.63
C LYS A 35 -5.28 3.02 7.17
N CYS A 36 -5.18 2.81 5.87
CA CYS A 36 -4.83 1.49 5.34
C CYS A 36 -3.44 1.06 5.79
N CYS A 37 -2.46 1.95 5.73
CA CYS A 37 -1.11 1.65 6.16
C CYS A 37 -1.05 1.37 7.66
N CYS A 38 -1.82 2.14 8.45
CA CYS A 38 -1.92 1.94 9.89
C CYS A 38 -2.43 0.53 10.19
N ALA A 39 -3.51 0.13 9.51
CA ALA A 39 -4.09 -1.19 9.70
C ALA A 39 -3.11 -2.30 9.28
N LEU A 40 -2.42 -2.12 8.15
CA LEU A 40 -1.44 -3.09 7.70
C LEU A 40 -0.32 -3.25 8.72
N ALA A 41 0.21 -2.13 9.25
CA ALA A 41 1.27 -2.17 10.24
C ALA A 41 0.83 -2.90 11.50
N ASN A 42 -0.40 -2.65 11.95
CA ASN A 42 -0.93 -3.28 13.16
C ASN A 42 -1.22 -4.77 12.96
N ASN A 43 -1.32 -5.21 11.72
CA ASN A 43 -1.54 -6.62 11.41
C ASN A 43 -0.29 -7.34 10.91
N GLY A 44 0.88 -6.83 11.26
CA GLY A 44 2.13 -7.51 10.94
C GLY A 44 2.86 -6.99 9.71
N GLY A 45 2.40 -5.89 9.15
CA GLY A 45 2.99 -5.33 7.93
C GLY A 45 2.30 -5.85 6.69
N GLY A 46 2.58 -5.28 5.55
CA GLY A 46 1.99 -5.72 4.30
C GLY A 46 2.13 -4.70 3.20
N LYS A 47 1.32 -4.85 2.16
CA LYS A 47 1.41 -4.02 0.97
C LYS A 47 0.08 -3.36 0.65
N LEU A 48 0.15 -2.08 0.30
CA LEU A 48 -0.99 -1.34 -0.19
C LEU A 48 -0.73 -1.07 -1.68
N VAL A 49 -1.57 -1.64 -2.54
CA VAL A 49 -1.35 -1.67 -3.98
C VAL A 49 -2.39 -0.82 -4.69
N PHE A 50 -1.91 0.12 -5.52
CA PHE A 50 -2.78 0.97 -6.33
C PHE A 50 -2.62 0.61 -7.81
N GLY A 51 -3.72 0.42 -8.49
CA GLY A 51 -3.71 0.13 -9.93
C GLY A 51 -4.07 -1.30 -10.29
N ILE A 52 -4.45 -2.11 -9.30
CA ILE A 52 -4.89 -3.50 -9.52
C ILE A 52 -6.25 -3.66 -8.86
N THR A 53 -7.15 -4.37 -9.51
CA THR A 53 -8.49 -4.59 -8.96
C THR A 53 -8.43 -5.53 -7.75
N ASP A 54 -9.33 -5.31 -6.79
CA ASP A 54 -9.40 -6.15 -5.61
C ASP A 54 -10.10 -7.47 -5.88
N LYS A 55 -11.13 -7.47 -6.70
CA LYS A 55 -11.90 -8.68 -6.98
C LYS A 55 -11.22 -9.58 -7.99
N ARG A 56 -11.31 -10.87 -7.79
CA ARG A 56 -10.78 -11.84 -8.74
C ARG A 56 -11.72 -12.06 -9.90
N PRO A 57 -11.19 -12.28 -11.09
CA PRO A 57 -9.76 -12.29 -11.40
C PRO A 57 -9.21 -10.87 -11.37
N ARG A 58 -8.09 -10.70 -10.68
CA ARG A 58 -7.49 -9.37 -10.59
C ARG A 58 -6.90 -8.97 -11.93
N SER A 59 -7.01 -7.69 -12.24
CA SER A 59 -6.39 -7.16 -13.45
C SER A 59 -5.72 -5.85 -13.16
N VAL A 60 -4.71 -5.51 -13.96
CA VAL A 60 -4.01 -4.25 -13.85
C VAL A 60 -4.81 -3.20 -14.59
N VAL A 61 -5.28 -2.19 -13.88
CA VAL A 61 -6.05 -1.10 -14.49
C VAL A 61 -5.24 0.19 -14.54
N GLY A 62 -4.16 0.26 -13.77
CA GLY A 62 -3.33 1.44 -13.69
C GLY A 62 -3.87 2.48 -12.72
N SER A 63 -2.97 3.23 -12.10
CA SER A 63 -3.36 4.29 -11.16
C SER A 63 -2.49 5.51 -11.37
N ALA A 64 -3.09 6.69 -11.28
CA ALA A 64 -2.37 7.96 -11.27
C ALA A 64 -2.29 8.53 -9.86
N ALA A 65 -2.75 7.77 -8.86
CA ALA A 65 -2.74 8.23 -7.48
C ALA A 65 -1.30 8.50 -7.02
N PHE A 66 -1.14 9.57 -6.25
CA PHE A 66 0.15 9.91 -5.67
C PHE A 66 1.24 10.02 -6.72
N ASP A 67 1.13 11.03 -7.57
CA ASP A 67 2.08 11.25 -8.67
C ASP A 67 3.50 11.53 -8.17
N GLN A 68 3.66 11.89 -6.90
CA GLN A 68 4.96 12.04 -6.26
C GLN A 68 5.04 11.07 -5.08
N PRO A 69 5.24 9.78 -5.36
CA PRO A 69 5.17 8.76 -4.32
C PRO A 69 6.20 8.90 -3.21
N GLU A 70 7.36 9.50 -3.49
CA GLU A 70 8.35 9.74 -2.44
C GLU A 70 7.82 10.74 -1.42
N ARG A 71 7.13 11.78 -1.88
CA ARG A 71 6.54 12.77 -0.99
C ARG A 71 5.44 12.12 -0.12
N THR A 72 4.62 11.29 -0.74
CA THR A 72 3.55 10.58 -0.02
C THR A 72 4.15 9.64 1.01
N ARG A 73 5.19 8.91 0.64
CA ARG A 73 5.90 8.01 1.55
C ARG A 73 6.41 8.77 2.77
N MET A 74 7.06 9.90 2.55
CA MET A 74 7.58 10.71 3.66
C MET A 74 6.45 11.20 4.58
N GLY A 75 5.33 11.60 4.00
CA GLY A 75 4.17 12.03 4.77
C GLY A 75 3.59 10.90 5.61
N LEU A 76 3.51 9.69 5.05
CA LEU A 76 3.02 8.53 5.77
C LEU A 76 3.95 8.16 6.92
N ILE A 77 5.26 8.17 6.68
CA ILE A 77 6.24 7.87 7.73
C ILE A 77 6.12 8.90 8.86
N GLU A 78 5.97 10.17 8.52
CA GLU A 78 5.85 11.21 9.52
C GLU A 78 4.61 11.02 10.39
N LYS A 79 3.48 10.69 9.76
CA LYS A 79 2.22 10.53 10.49
C LYS A 79 2.15 9.25 11.30
N LEU A 80 2.73 8.17 10.80
CA LEU A 80 2.56 6.85 11.40
C LEU A 80 3.76 6.39 12.22
N GLN A 81 4.92 7.00 12.01
CA GLN A 81 6.16 6.66 12.73
C GLN A 81 6.54 5.20 12.53
N ILE A 82 6.40 4.71 11.30
CA ILE A 82 6.81 3.36 10.91
C ILE A 82 7.54 3.45 9.57
N ASN A 83 8.32 2.44 9.26
CA ASN A 83 9.03 2.41 7.99
C ASN A 83 8.10 2.01 6.86
N ILE A 84 8.16 2.76 5.77
CA ILE A 84 7.37 2.48 4.58
C ILE A 84 8.26 2.72 3.38
N ASP A 85 8.29 1.75 2.47
CA ASP A 85 8.97 1.87 1.20
C ASP A 85 7.93 1.87 0.09
N PHE A 86 8.33 2.22 -1.13
CA PHE A 86 7.41 2.13 -2.25
C PHE A 86 8.14 1.58 -3.47
N GLN A 87 7.36 1.02 -4.39
CA GLN A 87 7.84 0.56 -5.67
C GLN A 87 6.86 0.99 -6.74
N LEU A 88 7.37 1.33 -7.91
CA LEU A 88 6.55 1.66 -9.06
C LEU A 88 6.82 0.62 -10.13
N PHE A 89 5.73 0.08 -10.68
CA PHE A 89 5.83 -0.85 -11.79
C PHE A 89 5.11 -0.24 -13.00
N ASN A 90 5.62 -0.53 -14.19
CA ASN A 90 4.94 -0.19 -15.42
C ASN A 90 4.58 -1.53 -16.08
N HIS A 91 3.30 -1.87 -16.06
CA HIS A 91 2.83 -3.13 -16.63
C HIS A 91 2.03 -2.82 -17.89
N GLU A 92 2.64 -3.03 -19.04
CA GLU A 92 2.01 -2.77 -20.33
C GLU A 92 1.46 -1.34 -20.41
N GLY A 93 2.26 -0.38 -19.97
CA GLY A 93 1.89 1.02 -19.99
C GLY A 93 1.04 1.48 -18.83
N LYS A 94 0.69 0.59 -17.91
CA LYS A 94 -0.15 0.94 -16.76
C LYS A 94 0.68 1.01 -15.50
N ARG A 95 0.52 2.11 -14.79
CA ARG A 95 1.30 2.37 -13.58
C ARG A 95 0.71 1.65 -12.38
N VAL A 96 1.53 0.92 -11.66
CA VAL A 96 1.14 0.26 -10.40
C VAL A 96 2.06 0.78 -9.32
N LEU A 97 1.47 1.33 -8.25
CA LEU A 97 2.22 1.85 -7.11
C LEU A 97 1.98 0.94 -5.91
N VAL A 98 3.05 0.54 -5.25
CA VAL A 98 2.96 -0.33 -4.08
C VAL A 98 3.67 0.34 -2.91
N PHE A 99 2.97 0.51 -1.80
CA PHE A 99 3.61 0.89 -0.54
C PHE A 99 3.84 -0.37 0.28
N ASP A 100 5.10 -0.59 0.67
CA ASP A 100 5.47 -1.75 1.48
C ASP A 100 5.58 -1.27 2.93
N VAL A 101 4.63 -1.67 3.74
CA VAL A 101 4.46 -1.19 5.11
C VAL A 101 5.05 -2.19 6.07
N LYS A 102 5.97 -1.73 6.92
CA LYS A 102 6.60 -2.61 7.91
C LYS A 102 5.67 -2.82 9.10
N SER A 103 5.92 -3.89 9.82
CA SER A 103 5.15 -4.20 11.02
C SER A 103 5.35 -3.13 12.09
N ARG A 104 4.34 -2.95 12.91
CA ARG A 104 4.43 -2.03 14.04
C ARG A 104 5.48 -2.47 15.05
N PRO A 105 6.01 -1.53 15.83
CA PRO A 105 6.91 -1.90 16.92
C PRO A 105 6.20 -2.78 17.95
N ILE A 106 6.97 -3.62 18.61
CA ILE A 106 6.44 -4.50 19.65
C ILE A 106 5.88 -3.67 20.79
N GLY A 107 4.68 -4.02 21.22
CA GLY A 107 4.09 -3.43 22.42
C GLY A 107 3.21 -2.21 22.23
N LEU A 108 3.30 -1.54 21.08
CA LEU A 108 2.53 -0.32 20.87
C LEU A 108 1.85 -0.34 19.50
N PRO A 109 0.54 -0.10 19.45
CA PRO A 109 -0.12 -0.02 18.15
C PRO A 109 0.22 1.27 17.44
N VAL A 110 0.21 1.25 16.13
CA VAL A 110 0.33 2.43 15.30
C VAL A 110 -1.02 3.13 15.31
N GLN A 111 -1.02 4.44 15.36
CA GLN A 111 -2.25 5.23 15.35
C GLN A 111 -2.21 6.28 14.24
N TYR A 112 -3.38 6.59 13.72
CA TYR A 112 -3.57 7.71 12.81
C TYR A 112 -4.78 8.50 13.32
N ASP A 113 -4.58 9.81 13.54
CA ASP A 113 -5.60 10.69 14.10
C ASP A 113 -6.13 10.13 15.42
N GLY A 114 -5.24 9.58 16.25
CA GLY A 114 -5.59 9.07 17.57
C GLY A 114 -6.31 7.73 17.58
N VAL A 115 -6.43 7.09 16.43
CA VAL A 115 -7.12 5.79 16.33
C VAL A 115 -6.15 4.72 15.86
N ALA A 116 -6.17 3.58 16.54
CA ALA A 116 -5.37 2.42 16.13
C ALA A 116 -6.19 1.59 15.15
N TRP A 117 -6.08 1.92 13.87
CA TRP A 117 -6.80 1.20 12.82
C TRP A 117 -6.24 -0.21 12.68
N ILE A 118 -7.11 -1.18 12.50
CA ILE A 118 -6.72 -2.59 12.35
C ILE A 118 -7.57 -3.29 11.30
#